data_a8ac102bb32f0b54d7945d0bc434487b
#
_entry.id   a8ac102bb32f0b54d7945d0bc434487b
#
_cell.length_a   1.000
_cell.length_b   1.000
_cell.length_c   1.000
_cell.angle_alpha   90.00
_cell.angle_beta   90.00
_cell.angle_gamma   90.00
#
_symmetry.space_group_name_H-M   'P 1'
#
loop_
_entity.id
_entity.type
_entity.pdbx_description
1 polymer ?
#
loop_
_entity_poly.entity_id
_entity_poly.type
_entity_poly.pdbx_seq_one_letter_code
_entity_poly.pdbx_strand_id
1 'polypeptide(L)'
;DSSVDDERKLLNEAEHFRGKIKSGKFPERLENAIREKYFNLGNNTRVAVRSSATAEDLPDASFAGQQETYLNVQGIESVLNAVRNCYASLWGNRAVSYRFHQGYDQTSVSIAVVIQEMIESEKSGVLFTVNPVNKKENEMQINASFGLGESVVSGRVTADSYIIDKSGNIIEVNIGSKETQIIYGDNETVEVSVNSDKRKTRALN
;
A
#
# COMPACT_ATOMS: atom_id res chain seq x y z
N ASP A 1 34.39 6.28 -8.64
CA ASP A 1 33.45 7.28 -9.11
C ASP A 1 32.80 7.89 -7.86
N SER A 2 33.14 9.18 -7.58
CA SER A 2 32.80 9.81 -6.27
C SER A 2 31.30 9.72 -5.91
N SER A 3 30.40 9.82 -6.88
CA SER A 3 28.94 9.79 -6.63
C SER A 3 28.45 8.42 -6.19
N VAL A 4 29.05 7.33 -6.65
CA VAL A 4 28.70 5.96 -6.21
C VAL A 4 29.19 5.70 -4.79
N ASP A 5 30.35 6.22 -4.44
CA ASP A 5 30.89 6.10 -3.09
C ASP A 5 30.08 6.94 -2.09
N ASP A 6 29.60 8.11 -2.49
CA ASP A 6 28.73 8.96 -1.67
C ASP A 6 27.36 8.30 -1.44
N GLU A 7 26.75 7.72 -2.48
CA GLU A 7 25.48 6.97 -2.32
C GLU A 7 25.65 5.77 -1.39
N ARG A 8 26.73 4.99 -1.57
CA ARG A 8 26.97 3.81 -0.72
C ARG A 8 27.16 4.18 0.76
N LYS A 9 27.85 5.28 1.03
CA LYS A 9 28.01 5.81 2.38
C LYS A 9 26.68 6.23 2.97
N LEU A 10 25.86 6.95 2.20
CA LEU A 10 24.52 7.39 2.61
C LEU A 10 23.59 6.20 2.92
N LEU A 11 23.62 5.15 2.10
CA LEU A 11 22.83 3.93 2.33
C LEU A 11 23.26 3.20 3.62
N ASN A 12 24.53 3.16 3.94
CA ASN A 12 25.02 2.57 5.18
C ASN A 12 24.56 3.38 6.42
N GLU A 13 24.60 4.71 6.34
CA GLU A 13 24.06 5.58 7.40
C GLU A 13 22.56 5.41 7.57
N ALA A 14 21.82 5.34 6.47
CA ALA A 14 20.36 5.12 6.48
C ALA A 14 19.99 3.77 7.13
N GLU A 15 20.73 2.70 6.85
CA GLU A 15 20.50 1.39 7.50
C GLU A 15 20.72 1.47 9.02
N HIS A 16 21.71 2.23 9.48
CA HIS A 16 21.94 2.46 10.90
C HIS A 16 20.77 3.21 11.55
N PHE A 17 20.26 4.27 10.91
CA PHE A 17 19.07 4.99 11.37
C PHE A 17 17.84 4.09 11.40
N ARG A 18 17.62 3.33 10.34
CA ARG A 18 16.53 2.36 10.23
C ARG A 18 16.57 1.36 11.38
N GLY A 19 17.74 0.82 11.69
CA GLY A 19 17.94 -0.08 12.82
C GLY A 19 17.58 0.56 14.17
N LYS A 20 17.99 1.80 14.38
CA LYS A 20 17.64 2.55 15.61
C LYS A 20 16.14 2.79 15.75
N ILE A 21 15.44 3.13 14.65
CA ILE A 21 13.99 3.32 14.67
C ILE A 21 13.29 1.99 15.00
N LYS A 22 13.70 0.88 14.37
CA LYS A 22 13.11 -0.44 14.60
C LYS A 22 13.29 -0.95 16.03
N SER A 23 14.43 -0.69 16.64
CA SER A 23 14.74 -1.10 18.03
C SER A 23 14.32 -0.08 19.08
N GLY A 24 13.97 1.14 18.68
CA GLY A 24 13.62 2.23 19.57
C GLY A 24 12.27 2.03 20.27
N LYS A 25 12.10 2.70 21.40
CA LYS A 25 10.80 2.81 22.09
C LYS A 25 10.08 4.05 21.62
N PHE A 26 8.77 3.98 21.49
CA PHE A 26 7.96 5.18 21.31
C PHE A 26 8.03 6.09 22.55
N PRO A 27 7.93 7.41 22.39
CA PRO A 27 7.56 8.27 23.49
C PRO A 27 6.25 7.78 24.12
N GLU A 28 6.19 7.72 25.45
CA GLU A 28 5.04 7.17 26.18
C GLU A 28 3.70 7.77 25.75
N ARG A 29 3.68 9.10 25.54
CA ARG A 29 2.49 9.82 25.07
C ARG A 29 2.00 9.28 23.72
N LEU A 30 2.92 8.99 22.77
CA LEU A 30 2.57 8.49 21.43
C LEU A 30 2.09 7.04 21.53
N GLU A 31 2.79 6.21 22.30
CA GLU A 31 2.40 4.80 22.48
C GLU A 31 1.00 4.69 23.08
N ASN A 32 0.73 5.45 24.15
CA ASN A 32 -0.58 5.47 24.79
C ASN A 32 -1.69 5.94 23.83
N ALA A 33 -1.41 6.96 23.01
CA ALA A 33 -2.37 7.45 22.03
C ALA A 33 -2.67 6.37 20.94
N ILE A 34 -1.67 5.66 20.45
CA ILE A 34 -1.85 4.55 19.50
C ILE A 34 -2.69 3.45 20.14
N ARG A 35 -2.37 3.04 21.38
CA ARG A 35 -3.11 2.01 22.12
C ARG A 35 -4.58 2.39 22.28
N GLU A 36 -4.86 3.61 22.76
CA GLU A 36 -6.22 4.12 22.96
C GLU A 36 -7.01 4.08 21.65
N LYS A 37 -6.45 4.63 20.57
CA LYS A 37 -7.15 4.71 19.28
C LYS A 37 -7.36 3.35 18.65
N TYR A 38 -6.40 2.44 18.76
CA TYR A 38 -6.57 1.07 18.28
C TYR A 38 -7.69 0.34 19.05
N PHE A 39 -7.72 0.43 20.38
CA PHE A 39 -8.76 -0.20 21.19
C PHE A 39 -10.16 0.38 20.94
N ASN A 40 -10.26 1.64 20.50
CA ASN A 40 -11.52 2.25 20.10
C ASN A 40 -12.08 1.64 18.78
N LEU A 41 -11.23 1.05 17.93
CA LEU A 41 -11.69 0.27 16.76
C LEU A 41 -12.21 -1.13 17.17
N GLY A 42 -11.73 -1.65 18.31
CA GLY A 42 -12.04 -2.98 18.85
C GLY A 42 -10.79 -3.68 19.38
N ASN A 43 -10.97 -4.59 20.34
CA ASN A 43 -9.82 -5.19 21.04
C ASN A 43 -8.89 -6.03 20.16
N ASN A 44 -9.38 -6.48 19.01
CA ASN A 44 -8.62 -7.36 18.12
C ASN A 44 -8.95 -7.11 16.64
N THR A 45 -9.27 -5.86 16.31
CA THR A 45 -9.60 -5.44 14.94
C THR A 45 -8.41 -5.62 14.01
N ARG A 46 -8.65 -6.17 12.84
CA ARG A 46 -7.66 -6.27 11.76
C ARG A 46 -7.49 -4.92 11.11
N VAL A 47 -6.26 -4.46 10.97
CA VAL A 47 -5.95 -3.15 10.41
C VAL A 47 -4.88 -3.23 9.33
N ALA A 48 -4.94 -2.28 8.42
CA ALA A 48 -3.83 -1.91 7.54
C ALA A 48 -3.05 -0.78 8.24
N VAL A 49 -1.73 -0.92 8.34
CA VAL A 49 -0.83 0.12 8.83
C VAL A 49 -0.03 0.63 7.64
N ARG A 50 -0.27 1.88 7.25
CA ARG A 50 0.19 2.46 6.00
C ARG A 50 1.02 3.70 6.25
N SER A 51 2.15 3.81 5.58
CA SER A 51 2.90 5.07 5.52
C SER A 51 2.19 6.09 4.63
N SER A 52 2.36 7.36 4.96
CA SER A 52 1.93 8.50 4.17
C SER A 52 3.00 9.58 4.29
N ALA A 53 3.76 9.79 3.23
CA ALA A 53 4.86 10.76 3.23
C ALA A 53 4.47 12.06 2.55
N THR A 54 5.05 13.17 3.01
CA THR A 54 4.81 14.50 2.44
C THR A 54 5.31 14.64 0.99
N ALA A 55 6.16 13.70 0.54
CA ALA A 55 6.72 13.69 -0.81
C ALA A 55 6.05 12.66 -1.75
N GLU A 56 4.94 12.01 -1.32
CA GLU A 56 4.31 10.92 -2.10
C GLU A 56 3.74 11.42 -3.44
N ASP A 57 3.19 12.64 -3.46
CA ASP A 57 2.54 13.26 -4.62
C ASP A 57 3.16 14.64 -4.96
N LEU A 58 4.46 14.69 -5.22
CA LEU A 58 5.08 15.91 -5.71
C LEU A 58 4.80 16.10 -7.21
N PRO A 59 4.64 17.35 -7.69
CA PRO A 59 4.34 17.63 -9.09
C PRO A 59 5.34 17.03 -10.09
N ASP A 60 6.62 16.99 -9.69
CA ASP A 60 7.74 16.56 -10.54
C ASP A 60 8.34 15.21 -10.14
N ALA A 61 7.84 14.57 -9.09
CA ALA A 61 8.38 13.31 -8.60
C ALA A 61 7.31 12.50 -7.83
N SER A 62 7.20 11.22 -8.10
CA SER A 62 6.31 10.31 -7.38
C SER A 62 7.12 9.32 -6.52
N PHE A 63 6.87 9.35 -5.23
CA PHE A 63 7.40 8.37 -4.28
C PHE A 63 6.46 7.17 -4.10
N ALA A 64 5.48 7.00 -4.98
CA ALA A 64 4.54 5.89 -4.92
C ALA A 64 5.26 4.54 -4.85
N GLY A 65 4.87 3.69 -3.92
CA GLY A 65 5.44 2.35 -3.75
C GLY A 65 6.85 2.31 -3.15
N GLN A 66 7.41 3.45 -2.71
CA GLN A 66 8.72 3.50 -2.04
C GLN A 66 8.65 3.16 -0.56
N GLN A 67 7.45 3.16 0.02
CA GLN A 67 7.20 2.97 1.44
C GLN A 67 6.33 1.74 1.69
N GLU A 68 6.39 1.23 2.92
CA GLU A 68 5.79 -0.03 3.28
C GLU A 68 4.34 0.12 3.78
N THR A 69 3.52 -0.87 3.44
CA THR A 69 2.17 -1.08 3.97
C THR A 69 2.10 -2.48 4.57
N TYR A 70 1.59 -2.57 5.79
CA TYR A 70 1.37 -3.83 6.51
C TYR A 70 -0.12 -4.10 6.56
N LEU A 71 -0.55 -5.20 5.97
CA LEU A 71 -1.95 -5.64 5.92
C LEU A 71 -2.20 -6.73 6.94
N ASN A 72 -3.47 -6.90 7.33
CA ASN A 72 -3.92 -7.93 8.26
C ASN A 72 -3.20 -7.91 9.62
N VAL A 73 -2.80 -6.71 10.06
CA VAL A 73 -2.15 -6.53 11.37
C VAL A 73 -3.19 -6.63 12.47
N GLN A 74 -2.95 -7.48 13.47
CA GLN A 74 -3.88 -7.74 14.56
C GLN A 74 -3.16 -7.75 15.91
N GLY A 75 -3.79 -7.15 16.93
CA GLY A 75 -3.22 -7.01 18.26
C GLY A 75 -2.27 -5.81 18.39
N ILE A 76 -2.33 -5.16 19.55
CA ILE A 76 -1.66 -3.87 19.78
C ILE A 76 -0.14 -3.93 19.61
N GLU A 77 0.51 -5.00 20.02
CA GLU A 77 1.98 -5.10 19.89
C GLU A 77 2.39 -5.23 18.40
N SER A 78 1.60 -5.97 17.61
CA SER A 78 1.81 -6.06 16.15
C SER A 78 1.57 -4.70 15.48
N VAL A 79 0.55 -3.95 15.91
CA VAL A 79 0.27 -2.59 15.42
C VAL A 79 1.42 -1.65 15.74
N LEU A 80 1.90 -1.62 16.97
CA LEU A 80 3.05 -0.80 17.37
C LEU A 80 4.31 -1.15 16.56
N ASN A 81 4.55 -2.45 16.33
CA ASN A 81 5.67 -2.88 15.52
C ASN A 81 5.53 -2.43 14.05
N ALA A 82 4.34 -2.58 13.46
CA ALA A 82 4.05 -2.13 12.10
C ALA A 82 4.21 -0.60 11.94
N VAL A 83 3.72 0.19 12.93
CA VAL A 83 3.93 1.65 12.96
C VAL A 83 5.42 1.99 12.97
N ARG A 84 6.20 1.29 13.79
CA ARG A 84 7.66 1.49 13.88
C ARG A 84 8.35 1.18 12.55
N ASN A 85 7.92 0.10 11.89
CA ASN A 85 8.43 -0.29 10.59
C ASN A 85 8.04 0.72 9.49
N CYS A 86 6.81 1.28 9.52
CA CYS A 86 6.43 2.38 8.63
C CYS A 86 7.35 3.59 8.79
N TYR A 87 7.65 4.03 10.02
CA TYR A 87 8.62 5.11 10.23
C TYR A 87 10.02 4.74 9.71
N ALA A 88 10.44 3.50 9.91
CA ALA A 88 11.74 3.00 9.44
C ALA A 88 11.83 2.94 7.91
N SER A 89 10.71 2.76 7.20
CA SER A 89 10.69 2.68 5.73
C SER A 89 11.12 3.96 5.04
N LEU A 90 10.99 5.12 5.70
CA LEU A 90 11.52 6.40 5.20
C LEU A 90 13.04 6.34 4.93
N TRP A 91 13.75 5.50 5.68
CA TRP A 91 15.18 5.24 5.59
C TRP A 91 15.51 3.93 4.87
N GLY A 92 14.54 3.38 4.12
CA GLY A 92 14.75 2.23 3.24
C GLY A 92 15.62 2.60 2.03
N ASN A 93 16.40 1.63 1.53
CA ASN A 93 17.34 1.86 0.45
C ASN A 93 16.69 2.52 -0.77
N ARG A 94 15.50 2.06 -1.17
CA ARG A 94 14.77 2.63 -2.31
C ARG A 94 14.44 4.11 -2.10
N ALA A 95 13.90 4.47 -0.93
CA ALA A 95 13.52 5.84 -0.62
C ALA A 95 14.75 6.77 -0.52
N VAL A 96 15.84 6.28 0.06
CA VAL A 96 17.10 7.03 0.19
C VAL A 96 17.77 7.22 -1.17
N SER A 97 17.94 6.16 -1.97
CA SER A 97 18.50 6.27 -3.32
C SER A 97 17.66 7.18 -4.21
N TYR A 98 16.33 7.06 -4.15
CA TYR A 98 15.45 7.92 -4.93
C TYR A 98 15.67 9.40 -4.58
N ARG A 99 15.66 9.77 -3.28
CA ARG A 99 15.93 11.15 -2.86
C ARG A 99 17.32 11.61 -3.29
N PHE A 100 18.33 10.74 -3.19
CA PHE A 100 19.70 11.04 -3.63
C PHE A 100 19.75 11.38 -5.12
N HIS A 101 19.18 10.54 -5.97
CA HIS A 101 19.19 10.76 -7.43
C HIS A 101 18.35 11.95 -7.88
N GLN A 102 17.31 12.29 -7.13
CA GLN A 102 16.47 13.45 -7.40
C GLN A 102 17.01 14.76 -6.78
N GLY A 103 18.14 14.69 -6.05
CA GLY A 103 18.73 15.87 -5.39
C GLY A 103 17.95 16.40 -4.20
N TYR A 104 17.05 15.60 -3.60
CA TYR A 104 16.33 16.00 -2.40
C TYR A 104 17.16 15.84 -1.14
N ASP A 105 17.01 16.79 -0.22
CA ASP A 105 17.57 16.65 1.12
C ASP A 105 16.93 15.45 1.84
N GLN A 106 17.77 14.59 2.41
CA GLN A 106 17.30 13.36 3.08
C GLN A 106 16.43 13.63 4.31
N THR A 107 16.53 14.82 4.90
CA THR A 107 15.80 15.24 6.11
C THR A 107 14.56 16.05 5.81
N SER A 108 14.33 16.45 4.56
CA SER A 108 13.21 17.30 4.14
C SER A 108 11.86 16.59 4.08
N VAL A 109 11.86 15.25 4.08
CA VAL A 109 10.66 14.43 3.94
C VAL A 109 10.16 13.98 5.32
N SER A 110 8.89 14.26 5.59
CA SER A 110 8.19 13.77 6.78
C SER A 110 7.28 12.61 6.44
N ILE A 111 7.02 11.74 7.41
CA ILE A 111 6.14 10.58 7.26
C ILE A 111 5.10 10.56 8.38
N ALA A 112 3.86 10.35 8.02
CA ALA A 112 2.78 9.98 8.91
C ALA A 112 2.47 8.49 8.75
N VAL A 113 1.74 7.92 9.71
CA VAL A 113 1.27 6.54 9.65
C VAL A 113 -0.24 6.52 9.85
N VAL A 114 -0.94 5.88 8.93
CA VAL A 114 -2.37 5.67 8.98
C VAL A 114 -2.65 4.25 9.45
N ILE A 115 -3.44 4.11 10.52
CA ILE A 115 -3.96 2.83 10.98
C ILE A 115 -5.42 2.78 10.57
N GLN A 116 -5.76 1.92 9.64
CA GLN A 116 -7.07 1.81 9.01
C GLN A 116 -7.66 0.42 9.24
N GLU A 117 -8.89 0.37 9.72
CA GLU A 117 -9.63 -0.90 9.80
C GLU A 117 -9.71 -1.57 8.43
N MET A 118 -9.45 -2.86 8.38
CA MET A 118 -9.55 -3.65 7.16
C MET A 118 -10.96 -4.20 7.00
N ILE A 119 -11.47 -4.10 5.78
CA ILE A 119 -12.74 -4.70 5.38
C ILE A 119 -12.47 -6.09 4.79
N GLU A 120 -13.16 -7.11 5.29
CA GLU A 120 -13.14 -8.44 4.71
C GLU A 120 -13.95 -8.46 3.41
N SER A 121 -13.30 -8.09 2.32
CA SER A 121 -13.95 -7.90 1.03
C SER A 121 -13.99 -9.22 0.24
N GLU A 122 -15.17 -9.57 -0.28
CA GLU A 122 -15.33 -10.65 -1.24
C GLU A 122 -14.84 -10.24 -2.63
N LYS A 123 -14.89 -8.96 -2.92
CA LYS A 123 -14.51 -8.33 -4.20
C LYS A 123 -13.87 -6.99 -3.92
N SER A 124 -12.89 -6.64 -4.71
CA SER A 124 -12.19 -5.37 -4.60
C SER A 124 -11.74 -4.87 -5.96
N GLY A 125 -11.39 -3.60 -6.04
CA GLY A 125 -10.94 -3.03 -7.30
C GLY A 125 -10.35 -1.64 -7.15
N VAL A 126 -9.89 -1.12 -8.28
CA VAL A 126 -9.36 0.24 -8.44
C VAL A 126 -10.18 0.93 -9.51
N LEU A 127 -10.67 2.13 -9.19
CA LEU A 127 -11.34 3.02 -10.13
C LEU A 127 -10.41 4.17 -10.52
N PHE A 128 -10.18 4.31 -11.81
CA PHE A 128 -9.54 5.48 -12.41
C PHE A 128 -10.63 6.39 -12.98
N THR A 129 -10.67 7.63 -12.51
CA THR A 129 -11.67 8.63 -12.95
C THR A 129 -11.43 9.19 -14.35
N VAL A 130 -10.26 8.87 -14.93
CA VAL A 130 -9.90 9.08 -16.33
C VAL A 130 -9.34 7.77 -16.84
N ASN A 131 -9.64 7.39 -18.08
CA ASN A 131 -9.10 6.16 -18.65
C ASN A 131 -7.56 6.27 -18.78
N PRO A 132 -6.78 5.49 -18.03
CA PRO A 132 -5.32 5.65 -17.98
C PRO A 132 -4.63 5.20 -19.27
N VAL A 133 -5.30 4.39 -20.12
CA VAL A 133 -4.74 3.86 -21.36
C VAL A 133 -4.85 4.86 -22.51
N ASN A 134 -6.06 5.37 -22.75
CA ASN A 134 -6.33 6.27 -23.87
C ASN A 134 -6.43 7.75 -23.47
N LYS A 135 -6.36 8.05 -22.16
CA LYS A 135 -6.43 9.39 -21.56
C LYS A 135 -7.72 10.15 -21.86
N LYS A 136 -8.79 9.45 -22.24
CA LYS A 136 -10.08 10.09 -22.46
C LYS A 136 -10.73 10.48 -21.12
N GLU A 137 -11.00 11.75 -20.94
CA GLU A 137 -11.56 12.32 -19.71
C GLU A 137 -13.02 11.95 -19.47
N ASN A 138 -13.75 11.61 -20.52
CA ASN A 138 -15.15 11.16 -20.45
C ASN A 138 -15.32 9.67 -20.16
N GLU A 139 -14.23 8.92 -20.09
CA GLU A 139 -14.21 7.50 -19.74
C GLU A 139 -13.56 7.30 -18.38
N MET A 140 -14.07 6.34 -17.62
CA MET A 140 -13.47 5.83 -16.39
C MET A 140 -13.13 4.37 -16.58
N GLN A 141 -12.11 3.87 -15.87
CA GLN A 141 -11.75 2.46 -15.89
C GLN A 141 -11.80 1.87 -14.49
N ILE A 142 -12.45 0.71 -14.37
CA ILE A 142 -12.45 -0.08 -13.13
C ILE A 142 -11.70 -1.38 -13.43
N ASN A 143 -10.72 -1.71 -12.59
CA ASN A 143 -10.11 -3.03 -12.54
C ASN A 143 -10.57 -3.71 -11.26
N ALA A 144 -11.19 -4.90 -11.36
CA ALA A 144 -11.77 -5.59 -10.21
C ALA A 144 -11.47 -7.09 -10.21
N SER A 145 -11.32 -7.65 -9.02
CA SER A 145 -11.12 -9.08 -8.80
C SER A 145 -11.78 -9.55 -7.52
N PHE A 146 -11.67 -10.83 -7.24
CA PHE A 146 -12.14 -11.44 -5.99
C PHE A 146 -11.13 -11.24 -4.86
N GLY A 147 -11.62 -11.21 -3.62
CA GLY A 147 -10.83 -11.08 -2.41
C GLY A 147 -10.35 -9.65 -2.12
N LEU A 148 -9.28 -9.55 -1.36
CA LEU A 148 -8.68 -8.28 -0.93
C LEU A 148 -8.03 -7.53 -2.09
N GLY A 149 -8.04 -6.20 -2.03
CA GLY A 149 -7.52 -5.31 -3.07
C GLY A 149 -6.04 -5.41 -3.36
N GLU A 150 -5.27 -6.04 -2.48
CA GLU A 150 -3.84 -6.26 -2.63
C GLU A 150 -3.49 -6.93 -3.96
N SER A 151 -4.26 -7.94 -4.39
CA SER A 151 -4.03 -8.67 -5.63
C SER A 151 -4.15 -7.79 -6.87
N VAL A 152 -5.11 -6.86 -6.87
CA VAL A 152 -5.33 -5.93 -7.99
C VAL A 152 -4.25 -4.85 -8.02
N VAL A 153 -3.95 -4.24 -6.86
CA VAL A 153 -2.96 -3.15 -6.75
C VAL A 153 -1.54 -3.63 -7.05
N SER A 154 -1.18 -4.84 -6.59
CA SER A 154 0.15 -5.42 -6.86
C SER A 154 0.32 -5.98 -8.26
N GLY A 155 -0.75 -6.06 -9.07
CA GLY A 155 -0.72 -6.66 -10.40
C GLY A 155 -0.50 -8.19 -10.41
N ARG A 156 -0.71 -8.86 -9.28
CA ARG A 156 -0.54 -10.33 -9.17
C ARG A 156 -1.64 -11.10 -9.86
N VAL A 157 -2.80 -10.47 -10.08
CA VAL A 157 -3.95 -11.10 -10.72
C VAL A 157 -4.33 -10.35 -11.99
N THR A 158 -4.70 -11.07 -13.03
CA THR A 158 -5.32 -10.48 -14.21
C THR A 158 -6.80 -10.22 -13.90
N ALA A 159 -7.07 -8.99 -13.42
CA ALA A 159 -8.40 -8.54 -13.00
C ALA A 159 -9.33 -8.35 -14.21
N ASP A 160 -10.65 -8.31 -13.95
CA ASP A 160 -11.60 -7.81 -14.91
C ASP A 160 -11.38 -6.32 -15.13
N SER A 161 -11.52 -5.86 -16.36
CA SER A 161 -11.47 -4.44 -16.71
C SER A 161 -12.82 -3.99 -17.26
N TYR A 162 -13.32 -2.88 -16.72
CA TYR A 162 -14.58 -2.24 -17.13
C TYR A 162 -14.25 -0.82 -17.58
N ILE A 163 -14.68 -0.45 -18.77
CA ILE A 163 -14.68 0.94 -19.23
C ILE A 163 -16.11 1.44 -19.14
N ILE A 164 -16.31 2.54 -18.44
CA ILE A 164 -17.62 3.16 -18.22
C ILE A 164 -17.57 4.64 -18.57
N ASP A 165 -18.69 5.20 -19.03
CA ASP A 165 -18.82 6.64 -19.23
C ASP A 165 -19.09 7.38 -17.89
N LYS A 166 -19.07 8.71 -17.93
CA LYS A 166 -19.36 9.55 -16.75
C LYS A 166 -20.81 9.46 -16.25
N SER A 167 -21.69 8.87 -17.05
CA SER A 167 -23.08 8.60 -16.68
C SER A 167 -23.26 7.24 -16.02
N GLY A 168 -22.19 6.41 -15.98
CA GLY A 168 -22.21 5.07 -15.40
C GLY A 168 -22.58 3.96 -16.40
N ASN A 169 -22.71 4.26 -17.68
CA ASN A 169 -22.98 3.22 -18.68
C ASN A 169 -21.71 2.44 -19.00
N ILE A 170 -21.82 1.12 -19.07
CA ILE A 170 -20.72 0.24 -19.43
C ILE A 170 -20.48 0.35 -20.93
N ILE A 171 -19.25 0.74 -21.33
CA ILE A 171 -18.79 0.81 -22.71
C ILE A 171 -18.16 -0.53 -23.12
N GLU A 172 -17.32 -1.09 -22.24
CA GLU A 172 -16.55 -2.31 -22.53
C GLU A 172 -16.31 -3.10 -21.26
N VAL A 173 -16.29 -4.43 -21.37
CA VAL A 173 -15.94 -5.35 -20.28
C VAL A 173 -14.98 -6.40 -20.81
N ASN A 174 -13.81 -6.50 -20.19
CA ASN A 174 -12.85 -7.56 -20.44
C ASN A 174 -12.73 -8.42 -19.19
N ILE A 175 -13.03 -9.71 -19.31
CA ILE A 175 -12.96 -10.66 -18.21
C ILE A 175 -11.53 -11.16 -18.06
N GLY A 176 -10.92 -10.89 -16.90
CA GLY A 176 -9.59 -11.40 -16.55
C GLY A 176 -9.59 -12.87 -16.15
N SER A 177 -8.41 -13.48 -16.11
CA SER A 177 -8.28 -14.90 -15.72
C SER A 177 -8.58 -15.13 -14.23
N LYS A 178 -8.33 -14.15 -13.38
CA LYS A 178 -8.58 -14.17 -11.90
C LYS A 178 -8.21 -15.50 -11.24
N GLU A 179 -7.02 -16.03 -11.56
CA GLU A 179 -6.60 -17.37 -11.15
C GLU A 179 -6.48 -17.50 -9.64
N THR A 180 -6.06 -16.41 -8.98
CA THR A 180 -5.88 -16.34 -7.54
C THR A 180 -6.62 -15.16 -6.94
N GLN A 181 -6.85 -15.22 -5.64
CA GLN A 181 -7.36 -14.13 -4.82
C GLN A 181 -6.57 -14.08 -3.51
N ILE A 182 -6.49 -12.91 -2.90
CA ILE A 182 -5.89 -12.75 -1.56
C ILE A 182 -7.02 -12.67 -0.54
N ILE A 183 -6.92 -13.44 0.51
CA ILE A 183 -7.86 -13.48 1.64
C ILE A 183 -7.12 -13.33 2.96
N TYR A 184 -7.84 -13.19 4.07
CA TYR A 184 -7.23 -13.24 5.40
C TYR A 184 -6.74 -14.65 5.73
N GLY A 185 -5.48 -14.75 6.15
CA GLY A 185 -4.94 -15.85 6.93
C GLY A 185 -4.99 -15.53 8.44
N ASP A 186 -4.30 -16.32 9.25
CA ASP A 186 -4.31 -16.14 10.70
C ASP A 186 -3.65 -14.82 11.13
N ASN A 187 -2.44 -14.53 10.65
CA ASN A 187 -1.68 -13.33 11.01
C ASN A 187 -1.19 -12.52 9.78
N GLU A 188 -1.47 -13.00 8.59
CA GLU A 188 -1.07 -12.39 7.33
C GLU A 188 -2.15 -12.60 6.27
N THR A 189 -2.00 -11.95 5.13
CA THR A 189 -2.83 -12.23 3.95
C THR A 189 -2.27 -13.46 3.23
N VAL A 190 -3.15 -14.32 2.71
CA VAL A 190 -2.76 -15.54 1.98
C VAL A 190 -3.35 -15.53 0.57
N GLU A 191 -2.56 -16.02 -0.38
CA GLU A 191 -3.01 -16.21 -1.74
C GLU A 191 -3.62 -17.60 -1.90
N VAL A 192 -4.85 -17.65 -2.45
CA VAL A 192 -5.57 -18.91 -2.69
C VAL A 192 -6.11 -18.94 -4.11
N SER A 193 -6.23 -20.13 -4.68
CA SER A 193 -6.80 -20.33 -6.01
C SER A 193 -8.30 -20.00 -6.03
N VAL A 194 -8.75 -19.34 -7.08
CA VAL A 194 -10.17 -19.12 -7.37
C VAL A 194 -10.72 -20.32 -8.12
N ASN A 195 -11.93 -20.77 -7.78
CA ASN A 195 -12.61 -21.85 -8.47
C ASN A 195 -12.77 -21.53 -9.97
N SER A 196 -12.60 -22.54 -10.85
CA SER A 196 -12.62 -22.40 -12.32
C SER A 196 -13.89 -21.76 -12.87
N ASP A 197 -15.05 -22.08 -12.26
CA ASP A 197 -16.33 -21.53 -12.70
C ASP A 197 -16.46 -20.05 -12.28
N LYS A 198 -16.03 -19.73 -11.05
CA LYS A 198 -16.00 -18.36 -10.54
C LYS A 198 -15.06 -17.45 -11.36
N ARG A 199 -13.93 -17.96 -11.87
CA ARG A 199 -13.00 -17.18 -12.71
C ARG A 199 -13.66 -16.60 -13.96
N LYS A 200 -14.62 -17.33 -14.55
CA LYS A 200 -15.33 -16.95 -15.79
C LYS A 200 -16.45 -15.93 -15.56
N THR A 201 -16.84 -15.70 -14.31
CA THR A 201 -17.86 -14.72 -13.97
C THR A 201 -17.27 -13.33 -13.76
N ARG A 202 -18.08 -12.31 -13.96
CA ARG A 202 -17.69 -10.92 -13.62
C ARG A 202 -17.43 -10.77 -12.13
N ALA A 203 -16.40 -10.03 -11.78
CA ALA A 203 -16.17 -9.63 -10.40
C ALA A 203 -17.22 -8.60 -9.93
N LEU A 204 -17.59 -7.67 -10.82
CA LEU A 204 -18.68 -6.70 -10.57
C LEU A 204 -19.90 -7.03 -11.44
N ASN A 205 -21.09 -6.77 -10.87
CA ASN A 205 -22.38 -6.95 -11.53
C ASN A 205 -22.80 -5.65 -12.23
#